data_65a55d77399dcd5c5902c8d1c7512b0b
#
_entry.id   65a55d77399dcd5c5902c8d1c7512b0b
#
_cell.length_a   1.000
_cell.length_b   1.000
_cell.length_c   1.000
_cell.angle_alpha   90.00
_cell.angle_beta   90.00
_cell.angle_gamma   90.00
#
_symmetry.space_group_name_H-M   'P 1'
#
loop_
_entity.id
_entity.type
_entity.pdbx_description
1 polymer ?
#
loop_
_entity_poly.entity_id
_entity_poly.type
_entity_poly.pdbx_seq_one_letter_code
_entity_poly.pdbx_strand_id
1 'polypeptide(L)'
;MREAPATEEVVEAEFEGLEVETPLVGIVMGSKSDLPAMEAAAEELRKREVPHEVRVMSAHREPDTVAAYARNAQLRGLRVIIAGAGLSAALPGVVAAHTVLPVIGVPLTSSRSIGGGLDALLSIVQMPPGVPVACVGVDNPRNAAVLAARILDC
;
A
#
# COMPACT_ATOMS: atom_id res chain seq x y z
N MET A 1 2.71 -36.75 -34.76
CA MET A 1 2.77 -35.38 -35.27
C MET A 1 3.29 -34.51 -34.15
N ARG A 2 4.47 -33.91 -34.32
CA ARG A 2 5.02 -32.99 -33.32
C ARG A 2 4.47 -31.62 -33.65
N GLU A 3 3.78 -31.00 -32.69
CA GLU A 3 3.42 -29.58 -32.81
C GLU A 3 4.71 -28.70 -32.94
N ALA A 4 4.67 -27.83 -33.93
CA ALA A 4 5.75 -26.84 -34.07
C ALA A 4 5.74 -25.90 -32.87
N PRO A 5 6.91 -25.50 -32.35
CA PRO A 5 6.95 -24.49 -31.30
C PRO A 5 6.36 -23.18 -31.81
N ALA A 6 5.53 -22.53 -30.97
CA ALA A 6 5.04 -21.19 -31.25
C ALA A 6 6.22 -20.27 -31.53
N THR A 7 6.18 -19.56 -32.66
CA THR A 7 7.22 -18.60 -33.02
C THR A 7 7.16 -17.36 -32.08
N GLU A 8 8.29 -16.72 -31.83
CA GLU A 8 8.39 -15.52 -30.99
C GLU A 8 7.34 -14.44 -31.37
N GLU A 9 7.02 -14.30 -32.65
CA GLU A 9 5.97 -13.40 -33.17
C GLU A 9 4.56 -13.72 -32.64
N VAL A 10 4.22 -14.98 -32.41
CA VAL A 10 2.90 -15.37 -31.88
C VAL A 10 2.82 -15.08 -30.38
N VAL A 11 3.94 -15.19 -29.67
CA VAL A 11 4.02 -14.86 -28.24
C VAL A 11 3.92 -13.33 -28.05
N GLU A 12 4.62 -12.52 -28.86
CA GLU A 12 4.50 -11.05 -28.80
C GLU A 12 3.07 -10.57 -29.09
N ALA A 13 2.38 -11.13 -30.09
CA ALA A 13 1.01 -10.76 -30.44
C ALA A 13 -0.03 -11.11 -29.34
N GLU A 14 0.19 -12.16 -28.56
CA GLU A 14 -0.66 -12.49 -27.40
C GLU A 14 -0.47 -11.52 -26.22
N PHE A 15 0.70 -10.88 -26.10
CA PHE A 15 0.99 -9.90 -25.04
C PHE A 15 0.69 -8.45 -25.42
N GLU A 16 0.62 -8.09 -26.70
CA GLU A 16 0.28 -6.72 -27.18
C GLU A 16 -1.13 -6.23 -26.80
N GLY A 17 -2.03 -7.12 -26.36
CA GLY A 17 -3.38 -6.75 -25.93
C GLY A 17 -3.59 -6.64 -24.43
N LEU A 18 -2.55 -6.94 -23.63
CA LEU A 18 -2.58 -6.85 -22.17
C LEU A 18 -1.87 -5.56 -21.73
N GLU A 19 -2.55 -4.41 -21.83
CA GLU A 19 -2.17 -3.24 -21.05
C GLU A 19 -2.39 -3.56 -19.57
N VAL A 20 -1.41 -4.21 -18.95
CA VAL A 20 -1.36 -4.33 -17.50
C VAL A 20 -0.92 -2.97 -16.96
N GLU A 21 -1.87 -2.14 -16.54
CA GLU A 21 -1.55 -0.90 -15.87
C GLU A 21 -0.66 -1.21 -14.65
N THR A 22 0.57 -0.71 -14.69
CA THR A 22 1.48 -0.84 -13.55
C THR A 22 0.94 -0.02 -12.38
N PRO A 23 0.70 -0.60 -11.20
CA PRO A 23 0.20 0.16 -10.07
C PRO A 23 1.21 1.22 -9.63
N LEU A 24 0.73 2.44 -9.42
CA LEU A 24 1.53 3.57 -8.91
C LEU A 24 1.42 3.71 -7.39
N VAL A 25 0.31 3.26 -6.81
CA VAL A 25 0.06 3.29 -5.37
C VAL A 25 -0.20 1.88 -4.84
N GLY A 26 0.53 1.49 -3.81
CA GLY A 26 0.25 0.28 -3.05
C GLY A 26 -0.59 0.61 -1.81
N ILE A 27 -1.73 -0.05 -1.65
CA ILE A 27 -2.53 0.00 -0.42
C ILE A 27 -2.30 -1.30 0.32
N VAL A 28 -1.72 -1.21 1.53
CA VAL A 28 -1.44 -2.38 2.36
C VAL A 28 -2.12 -2.25 3.72
N MET A 29 -2.52 -3.36 4.31
CA MET A 29 -3.15 -3.41 5.62
C MET A 29 -2.83 -4.71 6.34
N GLY A 30 -2.85 -4.68 7.68
CA GLY A 30 -2.40 -5.78 8.51
C GLY A 30 -3.37 -6.96 8.63
N SER A 31 -4.63 -6.80 8.29
CA SER A 31 -5.67 -7.83 8.44
C SER A 31 -6.74 -7.69 7.38
N LYS A 32 -7.34 -8.82 7.01
CA LYS A 32 -8.54 -8.83 6.14
C LYS A 32 -9.71 -8.05 6.76
N SER A 33 -9.79 -7.97 8.09
CA SER A 33 -10.80 -7.18 8.80
C SER A 33 -10.67 -5.67 8.53
N ASP A 34 -9.52 -5.19 8.07
CA ASP A 34 -9.29 -3.78 7.72
C ASP A 34 -9.76 -3.42 6.31
N LEU A 35 -10.05 -4.42 5.46
CA LEU A 35 -10.49 -4.18 4.07
C LEU A 35 -11.67 -3.22 3.95
N PRO A 36 -12.77 -3.36 4.72
CA PRO A 36 -13.90 -2.42 4.62
C PRO A 36 -13.51 -0.99 4.94
N ALA A 37 -12.66 -0.77 5.93
CA ALA A 37 -12.18 0.56 6.30
C ALA A 37 -11.28 1.16 5.23
N MET A 38 -10.37 0.37 4.67
CA MET A 38 -9.39 0.82 3.68
C MET A 38 -9.97 0.96 2.26
N GLU A 39 -11.15 0.43 1.98
CA GLU A 39 -11.80 0.53 0.67
C GLU A 39 -11.99 1.99 0.21
N ALA A 40 -12.19 2.91 1.12
CA ALA A 40 -12.33 4.34 0.79
C ALA A 40 -11.06 4.92 0.13
N ALA A 41 -9.88 4.38 0.40
CA ALA A 41 -8.65 4.77 -0.31
C ALA A 41 -8.67 4.28 -1.75
N ALA A 42 -9.04 3.01 -1.97
CA ALA A 42 -9.14 2.44 -3.31
C ALA A 42 -10.21 3.16 -4.16
N GLU A 43 -11.36 3.47 -3.57
CA GLU A 43 -12.42 4.24 -4.24
C GLU A 43 -11.94 5.63 -4.68
N GLU A 44 -11.24 6.34 -3.80
CA GLU A 44 -10.72 7.67 -4.12
C GLU A 44 -9.67 7.62 -5.25
N LEU A 45 -8.79 6.61 -5.24
CA LEU A 45 -7.81 6.43 -6.32
C LEU A 45 -8.49 6.04 -7.64
N ARG A 46 -9.53 5.19 -7.61
CA ARG A 46 -10.32 4.87 -8.81
C ARG A 46 -10.98 6.10 -9.41
N LYS A 47 -11.59 6.98 -8.60
CA LYS A 47 -12.19 8.24 -9.06
C LYS A 47 -11.19 9.17 -9.72
N ARG A 48 -9.92 9.07 -9.34
CA ARG A 48 -8.83 9.86 -9.88
C ARG A 48 -8.08 9.16 -11.01
N GLU A 49 -8.55 7.98 -11.41
CA GLU A 49 -7.91 7.15 -12.44
C GLU A 49 -6.43 6.84 -12.13
N VAL A 50 -6.10 6.68 -10.84
CA VAL A 50 -4.77 6.32 -10.37
C VAL A 50 -4.65 4.80 -10.23
N PRO A 51 -3.79 4.14 -11.03
CA PRO A 51 -3.55 2.71 -10.92
C PRO A 51 -3.01 2.34 -9.54
N HIS A 52 -3.60 1.35 -8.91
CA HIS A 52 -3.23 0.92 -7.56
C HIS A 52 -3.46 -0.56 -7.35
N GLU A 53 -2.82 -1.11 -6.34
CA GLU A 53 -3.06 -2.47 -5.86
C GLU A 53 -3.42 -2.47 -4.38
N VAL A 54 -4.14 -3.50 -3.94
CA VAL A 54 -4.52 -3.71 -2.55
C VAL A 54 -3.95 -5.04 -2.07
N ARG A 55 -3.22 -5.03 -0.94
CA ARG A 55 -2.60 -6.22 -0.36
C ARG A 55 -2.86 -6.28 1.15
N VAL A 56 -3.08 -7.49 1.66
CA VAL A 56 -3.16 -7.76 3.09
C VAL A 56 -1.87 -8.44 3.52
N MET A 57 -1.16 -7.84 4.48
CA MET A 57 0.07 -8.39 5.06
C MET A 57 0.30 -7.81 6.44
N SER A 58 0.63 -8.65 7.40
CA SER A 58 0.83 -8.24 8.80
C SER A 58 2.30 -8.08 9.13
N ALA A 59 2.70 -6.91 9.63
CA ALA A 59 4.06 -6.69 10.09
C ALA A 59 4.46 -7.60 11.26
N HIS A 60 3.51 -7.96 12.12
CA HIS A 60 3.77 -8.84 13.26
C HIS A 60 3.77 -10.33 12.89
N ARG A 61 2.92 -10.77 11.96
CA ARG A 61 2.73 -12.19 11.61
C ARG A 61 3.52 -12.62 10.38
N GLU A 62 3.79 -11.70 9.46
CA GLU A 62 4.46 -11.92 8.19
C GLU A 62 5.54 -10.85 7.92
N PRO A 63 6.48 -10.63 8.87
CA PRO A 63 7.44 -9.52 8.77
C PRO A 63 8.31 -9.60 7.51
N ASP A 64 8.70 -10.79 7.09
CA ASP A 64 9.53 -10.99 5.88
C ASP A 64 8.76 -10.64 4.60
N THR A 65 7.47 -10.94 4.53
CA THR A 65 6.59 -10.59 3.42
C THR A 65 6.48 -9.07 3.30
N VAL A 66 6.28 -8.37 4.41
CA VAL A 66 6.20 -6.90 4.45
C VAL A 66 7.52 -6.28 4.01
N ALA A 67 8.64 -6.77 4.53
CA ALA A 67 9.97 -6.28 4.16
C ALA A 67 10.27 -6.50 2.66
N ALA A 68 9.96 -7.67 2.13
CA ALA A 68 10.13 -7.97 0.71
C ALA A 68 9.25 -7.09 -0.19
N TYR A 69 7.99 -6.90 0.20
CA TYR A 69 7.08 -6.00 -0.52
C TYR A 69 7.63 -4.57 -0.60
N ALA A 70 8.03 -4.02 0.54
CA ALA A 70 8.53 -2.65 0.62
C ALA A 70 9.84 -2.44 -0.17
N ARG A 71 10.78 -3.39 -0.08
CA ARG A 71 12.06 -3.33 -0.82
C ARG A 71 11.89 -3.38 -2.33
N ASN A 72 10.91 -4.15 -2.82
CA ASN A 72 10.67 -4.34 -4.25
C ASN A 72 9.64 -3.37 -4.83
N ALA A 73 8.99 -2.56 -4.00
CA ALA A 73 7.90 -1.68 -4.40
C ALA A 73 8.31 -0.72 -5.54
N GLN A 74 9.44 -0.04 -5.40
CA GLN A 74 9.92 0.90 -6.40
C GLN A 74 10.27 0.21 -7.73
N LEU A 75 10.89 -0.97 -7.69
CA LEU A 75 11.23 -1.75 -8.89
C LEU A 75 9.97 -2.21 -9.64
N ARG A 76 8.87 -2.42 -8.92
CA ARG A 76 7.56 -2.78 -9.49
C ARG A 76 6.78 -1.58 -10.04
N GLY A 77 7.32 -0.37 -9.94
CA GLY A 77 6.71 0.85 -10.44
C GLY A 77 5.87 1.61 -9.42
N LEU A 78 5.76 1.14 -8.18
CA LEU A 78 5.09 1.90 -7.12
C LEU A 78 5.85 3.19 -6.81
N ARG A 79 5.11 4.25 -6.52
CA ARG A 79 5.64 5.57 -6.18
C ARG A 79 5.21 6.05 -4.80
N VAL A 80 4.13 5.51 -4.26
CA VAL A 80 3.60 5.81 -2.93
C VAL A 80 3.02 4.54 -2.32
N ILE A 81 3.18 4.35 -1.01
CA ILE A 81 2.54 3.26 -0.28
C ILE A 81 1.63 3.85 0.80
N ILE A 82 0.37 3.42 0.81
CA ILE A 82 -0.60 3.70 1.87
C ILE A 82 -0.68 2.47 2.76
N ALA A 83 -0.42 2.62 4.04
CA ALA A 83 -0.41 1.50 4.98
C ALA A 83 -1.37 1.74 6.15
N GLY A 84 -2.41 0.91 6.27
CA GLY A 84 -3.40 0.97 7.34
C GLY A 84 -3.15 -0.09 8.41
N ALA A 85 -3.20 0.30 9.67
CA ALA A 85 -3.06 -0.62 10.80
C ALA A 85 -3.72 -0.06 12.06
N GLY A 86 -4.18 -0.98 12.91
CA GLY A 86 -4.74 -0.67 14.24
C GLY A 86 -3.88 -1.21 15.37
N LEU A 87 -4.29 -0.96 16.61
CA LEU A 87 -3.59 -1.38 17.83
C LEU A 87 -2.14 -0.85 17.83
N SER A 88 -1.15 -1.72 18.11
CA SER A 88 0.27 -1.40 17.90
C SER A 88 0.57 -1.37 16.41
N ALA A 89 0.17 -0.32 15.74
CA ALA A 89 0.13 -0.16 14.29
C ALA A 89 1.53 -0.08 13.67
N ALA A 90 2.27 -1.19 13.70
CA ALA A 90 3.66 -1.26 13.27
C ALA A 90 3.84 -1.25 11.75
N LEU A 91 2.81 -1.63 10.97
CA LEU A 91 2.93 -1.83 9.53
C LEU A 91 3.48 -0.60 8.77
N PRO A 92 2.97 0.63 8.97
CA PRO A 92 3.49 1.79 8.24
C PRO A 92 4.97 2.05 8.52
N GLY A 93 5.39 1.97 9.77
CA GLY A 93 6.79 2.16 10.16
C GLY A 93 7.71 1.07 9.61
N VAL A 94 7.29 -0.19 9.62
CA VAL A 94 8.05 -1.30 9.02
C VAL A 94 8.19 -1.12 7.51
N VAL A 95 7.11 -0.75 6.83
CA VAL A 95 7.18 -0.43 5.38
C VAL A 95 8.16 0.70 5.13
N ALA A 96 8.06 1.81 5.88
CA ALA A 96 8.94 2.96 5.72
C ALA A 96 10.42 2.64 5.98
N ALA A 97 10.70 1.69 6.87
CA ALA A 97 12.07 1.24 7.16
C ALA A 97 12.71 0.46 6.00
N HIS A 98 11.91 -0.06 5.07
CA HIS A 98 12.38 -0.92 3.98
C HIS A 98 12.20 -0.31 2.58
N THR A 99 11.77 0.94 2.47
CA THR A 99 11.60 1.62 1.19
C THR A 99 12.06 3.07 1.27
N VAL A 100 12.41 3.66 0.13
CA VAL A 100 12.65 5.10 -0.01
C VAL A 100 11.41 5.84 -0.51
N LEU A 101 10.35 5.12 -0.83
CA LEU A 101 9.11 5.70 -1.30
C LEU A 101 8.39 6.44 -0.16
N PRO A 102 7.62 7.49 -0.46
CA PRO A 102 6.70 8.08 0.50
C PRO A 102 5.73 7.04 1.06
N VAL A 103 5.60 7.00 2.39
CA VAL A 103 4.66 6.13 3.10
C VAL A 103 3.65 6.99 3.84
N ILE A 104 2.36 6.69 3.63
CA ILE A 104 1.25 7.35 4.29
C ILE A 104 0.57 6.32 5.19
N GLY A 105 0.65 6.53 6.49
CA GLY A 105 0.03 5.66 7.48
C GLY A 105 -1.41 6.06 7.77
N VAL A 106 -2.28 5.08 7.93
CA VAL A 106 -3.68 5.28 8.33
C VAL A 106 -3.90 4.55 9.65
N PRO A 107 -4.02 5.29 10.78
CA PRO A 107 -4.40 4.71 12.05
C PRO A 107 -5.84 4.22 11.98
N LEU A 108 -6.07 2.94 12.22
CA LEU A 108 -7.39 2.32 12.19
C LEU A 108 -7.88 2.03 13.61
N THR A 109 -9.15 2.29 13.86
CA THR A 109 -9.80 1.98 15.12
C THR A 109 -10.56 0.66 15.07
N SER A 110 -10.73 0.04 16.24
CA SER A 110 -11.55 -1.13 16.46
C SER A 110 -12.14 -1.10 17.87
N SER A 111 -12.97 -2.07 18.20
CA SER A 111 -13.49 -2.24 19.58
C SER A 111 -12.39 -2.44 20.64
N ARG A 112 -11.18 -2.83 20.23
CA ARG A 112 -10.03 -3.05 21.10
C ARG A 112 -9.07 -1.87 21.18
N SER A 113 -9.35 -0.78 20.48
CA SER A 113 -8.52 0.43 20.49
C SER A 113 -8.49 1.08 21.86
N ILE A 114 -7.33 1.61 22.24
CA ILE A 114 -7.13 2.39 23.47
C ILE A 114 -7.19 3.87 23.12
N GLY A 115 -7.94 4.65 23.93
CA GLY A 115 -8.05 6.08 23.72
C GLY A 115 -8.65 6.49 22.37
N GLY A 116 -9.61 5.70 21.85
CA GLY A 116 -10.26 6.00 20.57
C GLY A 116 -9.33 5.91 19.35
N GLY A 117 -8.28 5.10 19.44
CA GLY A 117 -7.29 4.95 18.37
C GLY A 117 -5.99 5.70 18.60
N LEU A 118 -5.81 6.27 19.80
CA LEU A 118 -4.56 6.95 20.18
C LEU A 118 -3.37 6.00 20.14
N ASP A 119 -3.56 4.73 20.48
CA ASP A 119 -2.56 3.66 20.36
C ASP A 119 -2.03 3.52 18.93
N ALA A 120 -2.91 3.41 17.95
CA ALA A 120 -2.53 3.31 16.54
C ALA A 120 -1.91 4.63 16.03
N LEU A 121 -2.49 5.77 16.40
CA LEU A 121 -1.99 7.08 15.99
C LEU A 121 -0.55 7.29 16.47
N LEU A 122 -0.26 7.06 17.74
CA LEU A 122 1.09 7.25 18.29
C LEU A 122 2.09 6.24 17.72
N SER A 123 1.66 5.01 17.42
CA SER A 123 2.51 4.01 16.78
C SER A 123 2.94 4.43 15.35
N ILE A 124 2.12 5.20 14.66
CA ILE A 124 2.35 5.61 13.27
C ILE A 124 3.06 6.95 13.20
N VAL A 125 2.66 7.94 14.02
CA VAL A 125 3.15 9.32 13.90
C VAL A 125 4.53 9.53 14.52
N GLN A 126 4.89 8.77 15.56
CA GLN A 126 6.16 8.91 16.29
C GLN A 126 7.28 8.12 15.62
N MET A 127 7.78 8.64 14.51
CA MET A 127 8.86 8.03 13.74
C MET A 127 10.20 8.69 14.02
N PRO A 128 11.31 7.92 13.99
CA PRO A 128 12.65 8.46 14.16
C PRO A 128 13.06 9.32 12.95
N PRO A 129 14.00 10.28 13.13
CA PRO A 129 14.57 11.03 12.03
C PRO A 129 15.12 10.13 10.92
N GLY A 130 14.80 10.45 9.66
CA GLY A 130 15.24 9.70 8.49
C GLY A 130 14.31 8.58 8.03
N VAL A 131 13.29 8.22 8.83
CA VAL A 131 12.28 7.22 8.47
C VAL A 131 10.88 7.83 8.62
N PRO A 132 10.44 8.70 7.70
CA PRO A 132 9.19 9.41 7.82
C PRO A 132 7.98 8.55 7.45
N VAL A 133 6.88 8.75 8.17
CA VAL A 133 5.54 8.28 7.80
C VAL A 133 4.59 9.47 7.93
N ALA A 134 3.90 9.82 6.85
CA ALA A 134 2.85 10.83 6.90
C ALA A 134 1.58 10.25 7.51
N CYS A 135 0.92 11.02 8.37
CA CYS A 135 -0.38 10.63 8.94
C CYS A 135 -1.38 11.76 8.72
N VAL A 136 -2.53 11.45 8.12
CA VAL A 136 -3.50 12.44 7.65
C VAL A 136 -4.91 12.22 8.19
N GLY A 137 -5.00 11.63 9.35
CA GLY A 137 -6.23 11.44 10.11
C GLY A 137 -6.46 9.99 10.53
N VAL A 138 -7.10 9.83 11.69
CA VAL A 138 -7.56 8.53 12.21
C VAL A 138 -8.78 8.08 11.40
N ASP A 139 -8.82 6.82 11.02
CA ASP A 139 -9.88 6.24 10.18
C ASP A 139 -10.15 7.04 8.89
N ASN A 140 -9.11 7.64 8.32
CA ASN A 140 -9.23 8.49 7.13
C ASN A 140 -8.37 8.02 5.95
N PRO A 141 -8.61 6.82 5.42
CA PRO A 141 -7.87 6.31 4.26
C PRO A 141 -8.12 7.12 2.99
N ARG A 142 -9.28 7.80 2.88
CA ARG A 142 -9.56 8.70 1.77
C ARG A 142 -8.56 9.85 1.69
N ASN A 143 -8.24 10.49 2.81
CA ASN A 143 -7.22 11.54 2.85
C ASN A 143 -5.83 11.03 2.47
N ALA A 144 -5.51 9.80 2.83
CA ALA A 144 -4.26 9.16 2.40
C ALA A 144 -4.19 9.03 0.88
N ALA A 145 -5.29 8.61 0.24
CA ALA A 145 -5.38 8.53 -1.21
C ALA A 145 -5.29 9.90 -1.89
N VAL A 146 -5.94 10.93 -1.34
CA VAL A 146 -5.83 12.31 -1.83
C VAL A 146 -4.38 12.81 -1.75
N LEU A 147 -3.70 12.55 -0.62
CA LEU A 147 -2.30 12.94 -0.48
C LEU A 147 -1.40 12.16 -1.46
N ALA A 148 -1.62 10.85 -1.61
CA ALA A 148 -0.88 10.04 -2.57
C ALA A 148 -1.02 10.59 -4.01
N ALA A 149 -2.23 10.93 -4.43
CA ALA A 149 -2.48 11.52 -5.74
C ALA A 149 -1.73 12.86 -5.92
N ARG A 150 -1.72 13.72 -4.90
CA ARG A 150 -0.98 14.98 -4.93
C ARG A 150 0.54 14.78 -5.04
N ILE A 151 1.07 13.76 -4.36
CA ILE A 151 2.49 13.40 -4.47
C ILE A 151 2.84 12.94 -5.89
N LEU A 152 1.93 12.19 -6.55
CA LEU A 152 2.15 11.74 -7.93
C LEU A 152 2.16 12.88 -8.95
N ASP A 153 1.48 13.98 -8.65
CA ASP A 153 1.38 15.16 -9.53
C ASP A 153 2.56 16.15 -9.37
N CYS A 154 3.51 15.88 -8.45
CA CYS A 154 4.68 16.71 -8.22
C CYS A 154 5.87 16.40 -9.13
#